data_7804a70d559f9f7157a01fab7bbd4ba1
#
_entry.id   7804a70d559f9f7157a01fab7bbd4ba1
#
_cell.length_a   1.000
_cell.length_b   1.000
_cell.length_c   1.000
_cell.angle_alpha   90.00
_cell.angle_beta   90.00
_cell.angle_gamma   90.00
#
_symmetry.space_group_name_H-M   'P 1'
#
loop_
_entity.id
_entity.type
_entity.pdbx_description
1 polymer ?
#
loop_
_entity_poly.entity_id
_entity_poly.type
_entity_poly.pdbx_seq_one_letter_code
_entity_poly.pdbx_strand_id
1 'polypeptide(L)'
;MLADGEVGTAKKDDDAGGFFFTADDHEALIHRPKPLADEAVPSGNGIAAFALQRLGFLLCETRYLDAAERTLRACWRALDEYPHGHVSLLTALEEYLEHPEVIIIRGDKDELARWQSAADKLYAPRRLVFGISRTEQGLPGALADRKPASA
;
A
#
# COMPACT_ATOMS: atom_id res chain seq x y z
N MET A 1 19.31 12.97 -8.24
CA MET A 1 20.00 12.04 -7.35
C MET A 1 19.21 12.05 -6.04
N LEU A 2 18.06 11.40 -6.05
CA LEU A 2 17.30 11.16 -4.84
C LEU A 2 17.84 9.84 -4.29
N ALA A 3 18.53 9.94 -3.17
CA ALA A 3 19.02 8.82 -2.42
C ALA A 3 17.90 7.81 -2.18
N ASP A 4 18.25 6.53 -2.20
CA ASP A 4 17.44 5.44 -1.68
C ASP A 4 16.97 5.82 -0.27
N GLY A 5 15.84 6.52 -0.19
CA GLY A 5 15.20 6.84 1.05
C GLY A 5 14.73 5.52 1.62
N GLU A 6 15.51 4.98 2.54
CA GLU A 6 15.05 3.96 3.45
C GLU A 6 13.75 4.48 4.08
N VAL A 7 12.63 3.99 3.58
CA VAL A 7 11.35 4.08 4.30
C VAL A 7 11.64 3.50 5.66
N GLY A 8 11.56 4.36 6.68
CA GLY A 8 12.02 4.08 8.02
C GLY A 8 11.77 2.63 8.41
N THR A 9 12.81 1.96 8.81
CA THR A 9 12.91 0.52 9.01
C THR A 9 12.03 0.04 10.15
N ALA A 10 10.70 -0.02 9.90
CA ALA A 10 9.88 -0.94 10.67
C ALA A 10 10.37 -2.34 10.32
N LYS A 11 11.15 -2.97 11.20
CA LYS A 11 11.66 -4.31 10.93
C LYS A 11 10.50 -5.26 10.82
N LYS A 12 10.38 -5.80 9.63
CA LYS A 12 9.65 -6.98 9.31
C LYS A 12 10.12 -8.12 10.22
N ASP A 13 9.19 -8.75 10.92
CA ASP A 13 9.45 -10.05 11.50
C ASP A 13 9.54 -11.05 10.34
N ASP A 14 10.74 -11.47 10.00
CA ASP A 14 11.04 -12.15 8.75
C ASP A 14 10.30 -13.48 8.58
N ASP A 15 9.94 -14.15 9.68
CA ASP A 15 9.30 -15.47 9.63
C ASP A 15 7.80 -15.44 9.95
N ALA A 16 7.33 -14.58 10.85
CA ALA A 16 5.94 -14.60 11.33
C ALA A 16 5.02 -13.56 10.66
N GLY A 17 5.58 -12.63 9.89
CA GLY A 17 4.83 -11.52 9.27
C GLY A 17 4.39 -10.41 10.25
N GLY A 18 3.83 -9.32 9.70
CA GLY A 18 3.43 -8.15 10.45
C GLY A 18 4.61 -7.22 10.82
N PHE A 19 4.26 -6.07 11.40
CA PHE A 19 5.20 -5.01 11.73
C PHE A 19 5.16 -4.72 13.22
N PHE A 20 6.33 -4.48 13.80
CA PHE A 20 6.45 -4.01 15.17
C PHE A 20 6.13 -2.50 15.25
N PHE A 21 5.62 -2.07 16.38
CA PHE A 21 5.33 -0.66 16.64
C PHE A 21 6.61 0.21 16.74
N THR A 22 7.74 -0.39 17.13
CA THR A 22 9.01 0.30 17.35
C THR A 22 10.05 -0.08 16.31
N ALA A 23 10.84 0.91 15.86
CA ALA A 23 11.98 0.69 14.97
C ALA A 23 13.10 -0.08 15.68
N ASP A 24 14.05 -0.63 14.89
CA ASP A 24 15.14 -1.48 15.42
C ASP A 24 16.26 -0.71 16.10
N ASP A 25 16.38 0.57 15.82
CA ASP A 25 17.41 1.47 16.34
C ASP A 25 17.11 2.04 17.73
N HIS A 26 15.99 1.65 18.32
CA HIS A 26 15.65 1.99 19.70
C HIS A 26 16.30 0.98 20.69
N GLU A 27 16.44 1.42 21.95
CA GLU A 27 16.89 0.58 23.06
C GLU A 27 16.17 -0.78 23.05
N ALA A 28 16.91 -1.84 23.38
CA ALA A 28 16.37 -3.20 23.44
C ALA A 28 15.21 -3.27 24.44
N LEU A 29 13.99 -3.16 23.96
CA LEU A 29 12.78 -3.27 24.76
C LEU A 29 12.57 -4.74 25.14
N ILE A 30 12.21 -4.99 26.39
CA ILE A 30 11.88 -6.33 26.90
C ILE A 30 10.67 -6.92 26.17
N HIS A 31 9.78 -6.07 25.68
CA HIS A 31 8.60 -6.44 24.89
C HIS A 31 8.40 -5.48 23.73
N ARG A 32 8.29 -6.02 22.52
CA ARG A 32 7.98 -5.28 21.30
C ARG A 32 6.58 -5.69 20.81
N PRO A 33 5.54 -4.91 21.12
CA PRO A 33 4.19 -5.26 20.70
C PRO A 33 3.99 -5.11 19.19
N LYS A 34 3.23 -6.02 18.62
CA LYS A 34 2.62 -5.89 17.30
C LYS A 34 1.13 -5.57 17.51
N PRO A 35 0.73 -4.30 17.60
CA PRO A 35 -0.68 -3.97 17.77
C PRO A 35 -1.45 -4.37 16.53
N LEU A 36 -2.46 -5.22 16.71
CA LEU A 36 -3.31 -5.71 15.62
C LEU A 36 -4.68 -5.04 15.68
N ALA A 37 -5.19 -4.80 16.89
CA ALA A 37 -6.51 -4.21 17.08
C ALA A 37 -6.51 -2.71 16.74
N ASP A 38 -7.64 -2.27 16.21
CA ASP A 38 -7.97 -0.86 16.09
C ASP A 38 -8.38 -0.33 17.45
N GLU A 39 -7.87 0.84 17.84
CA GLU A 39 -8.22 1.55 19.07
C GLU A 39 -8.84 2.91 18.70
N ALA A 40 -8.30 4.00 19.25
CA ALA A 40 -8.69 5.36 18.84
C ALA A 40 -8.22 5.70 17.42
N VAL A 41 -7.24 4.95 16.91
CA VAL A 41 -6.69 5.04 15.54
C VAL A 41 -6.62 3.64 14.94
N PRO A 42 -6.65 3.54 13.60
CA PRO A 42 -6.49 2.28 12.91
C PRO A 42 -5.17 1.59 13.27
N SER A 43 -5.17 0.27 13.28
CA SER A 43 -3.99 -0.55 13.50
C SER A 43 -2.91 -0.27 12.45
N GLY A 44 -1.67 -0.06 12.91
CA GLY A 44 -0.53 0.13 12.03
C GLY A 44 -0.32 -1.04 11.05
N ASN A 45 -0.59 -2.27 11.49
CA ASN A 45 -0.52 -3.47 10.65
C ASN A 45 -1.62 -3.48 9.57
N GLY A 46 -2.84 -3.06 9.90
CA GLY A 46 -3.93 -2.92 8.94
C GLY A 46 -3.61 -1.89 7.86
N ILE A 47 -3.17 -0.70 8.27
CA ILE A 47 -2.78 0.36 7.33
C ILE A 47 -1.57 -0.04 6.49
N ALA A 48 -0.56 -0.70 7.08
CA ALA A 48 0.61 -1.17 6.34
C ALA A 48 0.23 -2.21 5.28
N ALA A 49 -0.57 -3.22 5.64
CA ALA A 49 -1.03 -4.24 4.70
C ALA A 49 -1.82 -3.62 3.54
N PHE A 50 -2.70 -2.66 3.82
CA PHE A 50 -3.48 -1.94 2.81
C PHE A 50 -2.57 -1.11 1.88
N ALA A 51 -1.66 -0.32 2.43
CA ALA A 51 -0.76 0.52 1.64
C ALA A 51 0.22 -0.29 0.79
N LEU A 52 0.75 -1.38 1.33
CA LEU A 52 1.68 -2.28 0.61
C LEU A 52 1.02 -2.93 -0.61
N GLN A 53 -0.24 -3.35 -0.51
CA GLN A 53 -0.98 -3.88 -1.66
C GLN A 53 -1.07 -2.83 -2.77
N ARG A 54 -1.48 -1.61 -2.44
CA ARG A 54 -1.59 -0.52 -3.41
C ARG A 54 -0.27 -0.16 -4.06
N LEU A 55 0.81 -0.12 -3.28
CA LEU A 55 2.16 0.06 -3.81
C LEU A 55 2.57 -1.10 -4.72
N GLY A 56 2.31 -2.34 -4.32
CA GLY A 56 2.62 -3.52 -5.11
C GLY A 56 1.94 -3.50 -6.49
N PHE A 57 0.66 -3.17 -6.54
CA PHE A 57 -0.08 -3.04 -7.80
C PHE A 57 0.36 -1.83 -8.63
N LEU A 58 0.62 -0.68 -7.99
CA LEU A 58 1.07 0.53 -8.67
C LEU A 58 2.43 0.35 -9.33
N LEU A 59 3.38 -0.24 -8.59
CA LEU A 59 4.77 -0.39 -9.00
C LEU A 59 5.05 -1.72 -9.72
N CYS A 60 4.08 -2.66 -9.72
CA CYS A 60 4.23 -4.04 -10.16
C CYS A 60 5.38 -4.76 -9.44
N GLU A 61 5.50 -4.53 -8.12
CA GLU A 61 6.53 -5.14 -7.29
C GLU A 61 5.94 -6.15 -6.32
N THR A 62 6.19 -7.43 -6.56
CA THR A 62 5.64 -8.55 -5.76
C THR A 62 6.08 -8.53 -4.32
N ARG A 63 7.28 -7.99 -4.00
CA ARG A 63 7.78 -7.89 -2.61
C ARG A 63 6.81 -7.17 -1.67
N TYR A 64 6.07 -6.16 -2.17
CA TYR A 64 5.07 -5.46 -1.37
C TYR A 64 3.81 -6.31 -1.18
N LEU A 65 3.37 -7.00 -2.23
CA LEU A 65 2.23 -7.92 -2.15
C LEU A 65 2.50 -9.06 -1.18
N ASP A 66 3.69 -9.66 -1.26
CA ASP A 66 4.13 -10.73 -0.36
C ASP A 66 4.20 -10.26 1.11
N ALA A 67 4.64 -9.02 1.35
CA ALA A 67 4.68 -8.46 2.70
C ALA A 67 3.27 -8.22 3.25
N ALA A 68 2.34 -7.73 2.42
CA ALA A 68 0.95 -7.55 2.79
C ALA A 68 0.26 -8.88 3.10
N GLU A 69 0.45 -9.89 2.24
CA GLU A 69 -0.11 -11.24 2.45
C GLU A 69 0.40 -11.85 3.76
N ARG A 70 1.72 -11.80 4.01
CA ARG A 70 2.27 -12.31 5.28
C ARG A 70 1.69 -11.59 6.49
N THR A 71 1.48 -10.28 6.40
CA THR A 71 0.84 -9.50 7.48
C THR A 71 -0.58 -9.97 7.73
N LEU A 72 -1.39 -10.13 6.67
CA LEU A 72 -2.76 -10.63 6.79
C LEU A 72 -2.82 -12.05 7.36
N ARG A 73 -1.93 -12.94 6.93
CA ARG A 73 -1.83 -14.31 7.47
C ARG A 73 -1.47 -14.33 8.94
N ALA A 74 -0.51 -13.50 9.36
CA ALA A 74 -0.12 -13.37 10.76
C ALA A 74 -1.26 -12.86 11.65
N CYS A 75 -2.13 -12.01 11.10
CA CYS A 75 -3.24 -11.41 11.81
C CYS A 75 -4.55 -12.23 11.71
N TRP A 76 -4.57 -13.29 10.92
CA TRP A 76 -5.79 -14.05 10.59
C TRP A 76 -6.56 -14.51 11.83
N ARG A 77 -5.86 -15.07 12.81
CA ARG A 77 -6.49 -15.56 14.03
C ARG A 77 -7.22 -14.44 14.79
N ALA A 78 -6.59 -13.27 14.94
CA ALA A 78 -7.19 -12.13 15.61
C ALA A 78 -8.42 -11.60 14.84
N LEU A 79 -8.35 -11.59 13.51
CA LEU A 79 -9.43 -11.23 12.62
C LEU A 79 -10.63 -12.19 12.75
N ASP A 80 -10.39 -13.50 12.80
CA ASP A 80 -11.41 -14.53 12.90
C ASP A 80 -12.11 -14.51 14.28
N GLU A 81 -11.33 -14.36 15.35
CA GLU A 81 -11.84 -14.34 16.73
C GLU A 81 -12.64 -13.05 17.06
N TYR A 82 -12.18 -11.88 16.58
CA TYR A 82 -12.81 -10.58 16.90
C TYR A 82 -12.74 -9.57 15.75
N PRO A 83 -13.51 -9.76 14.68
CA PRO A 83 -13.44 -8.92 13.48
C PRO A 83 -13.76 -7.44 13.75
N HIS A 84 -14.67 -7.15 14.67
CA HIS A 84 -15.07 -5.76 14.98
C HIS A 84 -13.97 -4.90 15.57
N GLY A 85 -12.97 -5.50 16.20
CA GLY A 85 -11.79 -4.82 16.72
C GLY A 85 -10.66 -4.67 15.71
N HIS A 86 -10.85 -5.09 14.45
CA HIS A 86 -9.80 -5.15 13.45
C HIS A 86 -10.26 -4.64 12.06
N VAL A 87 -11.04 -3.55 12.07
CA VAL A 87 -11.66 -3.02 10.83
C VAL A 87 -10.64 -2.62 9.78
N SER A 88 -9.49 -2.05 10.20
CA SER A 88 -8.41 -1.71 9.29
C SER A 88 -7.78 -2.94 8.61
N LEU A 89 -7.68 -4.06 9.33
CA LEU A 89 -7.23 -5.33 8.76
C LEU A 89 -8.30 -5.96 7.86
N LEU A 90 -9.59 -5.81 8.18
CA LEU A 90 -10.69 -6.24 7.30
C LEU A 90 -10.67 -5.47 5.98
N THR A 91 -10.42 -4.16 6.03
CA THR A 91 -10.28 -3.33 4.82
C THR A 91 -9.11 -3.79 3.97
N ALA A 92 -7.97 -4.13 4.60
CA ALA A 92 -6.83 -4.68 3.90
C ALA A 92 -7.11 -6.09 3.33
N LEU A 93 -7.88 -6.91 4.03
CA LEU A 93 -8.30 -8.23 3.54
C LEU A 93 -9.27 -8.11 2.36
N GLU A 94 -10.23 -7.19 2.41
CA GLU A 94 -11.13 -6.92 1.28
C GLU A 94 -10.33 -6.56 0.02
N GLU A 95 -9.33 -5.68 0.14
CA GLU A 95 -8.48 -5.28 -0.98
C GLU A 95 -7.58 -6.43 -1.48
N TYR A 96 -7.20 -7.37 -0.59
CA TYR A 96 -6.48 -8.58 -0.96
C TYR A 96 -7.34 -9.56 -1.77
N LEU A 97 -8.60 -9.69 -1.42
CA LEU A 97 -9.55 -10.59 -2.10
C LEU A 97 -10.05 -10.00 -3.41
N GLU A 98 -10.22 -8.68 -3.46
CA GLU A 98 -10.67 -7.94 -4.64
C GLU A 98 -9.69 -6.81 -4.95
N HIS A 99 -8.75 -7.08 -5.84
CA HIS A 99 -7.64 -6.19 -6.16
C HIS A 99 -8.07 -4.81 -6.65
N PRO A 100 -7.30 -3.74 -6.33
CA PRO A 100 -7.60 -2.42 -6.81
C PRO A 100 -7.41 -2.30 -8.33
N GLU A 101 -8.24 -1.51 -8.96
CA GLU A 101 -8.04 -1.07 -10.34
C GLU A 101 -7.06 0.12 -10.36
N VAL A 102 -5.92 -0.04 -11.03
CA VAL A 102 -4.92 1.03 -11.14
C VAL A 102 -4.92 1.60 -12.55
N ILE A 103 -5.30 2.86 -12.67
CA ILE A 103 -5.33 3.61 -13.92
C ILE A 103 -4.19 4.62 -13.94
N ILE A 104 -3.29 4.50 -14.90
CA ILE A 104 -2.19 5.44 -15.10
C ILE A 104 -2.48 6.25 -16.37
N ILE A 105 -2.64 7.55 -16.20
CA ILE A 105 -2.85 8.50 -17.28
C ILE A 105 -1.52 9.22 -17.57
N ARG A 106 -1.04 9.12 -18.81
CA ARG A 106 0.15 9.85 -19.26
C ARG A 106 -0.27 10.89 -20.29
N GLY A 107 -0.02 12.16 -20.01
CA GLY A 107 -0.44 13.23 -20.87
C GLY A 107 0.14 14.60 -20.49
N ASP A 108 -0.28 15.64 -21.20
CA ASP A 108 -0.04 17.00 -20.79
C ASP A 108 -1.05 17.44 -19.69
N LYS A 109 -0.88 18.64 -19.15
CA LYS A 109 -1.67 19.12 -18.02
C LYS A 109 -3.19 19.12 -18.29
N ASP A 110 -3.60 19.52 -19.47
CA ASP A 110 -5.03 19.65 -19.82
C ASP A 110 -5.66 18.27 -20.06
N GLU A 111 -4.92 17.36 -20.70
CA GLU A 111 -5.32 15.96 -20.87
C GLU A 111 -5.50 15.26 -19.52
N LEU A 112 -4.51 15.43 -18.61
CA LEU A 112 -4.56 14.85 -17.27
C LEU A 112 -5.79 15.33 -16.50
N ALA A 113 -6.05 16.65 -16.47
CA ALA A 113 -7.19 17.22 -15.77
C ALA A 113 -8.52 16.69 -16.32
N ARG A 114 -8.64 16.58 -17.65
CA ARG A 114 -9.84 16.04 -18.31
C ARG A 114 -10.10 14.58 -17.96
N TRP A 115 -9.07 13.73 -18.02
CA TRP A 115 -9.23 12.31 -17.76
C TRP A 115 -9.42 12.00 -16.28
N GLN A 116 -8.72 12.71 -15.38
CA GLN A 116 -8.96 12.60 -13.93
C GLN A 116 -10.40 12.99 -13.59
N SER A 117 -10.86 14.14 -14.09
CA SER A 117 -12.26 14.56 -13.89
C SER A 117 -13.28 13.56 -14.45
N ALA A 118 -12.95 12.86 -15.52
CA ALA A 118 -13.84 11.82 -16.05
C ALA A 118 -13.86 10.59 -15.14
N ALA A 119 -12.72 10.18 -14.60
CA ALA A 119 -12.61 9.05 -13.69
C ALA A 119 -13.34 9.32 -12.35
N ASP A 120 -13.26 10.54 -11.83
CA ASP A 120 -13.87 10.96 -10.56
C ASP A 120 -15.41 10.99 -10.59
N LYS A 121 -16.02 11.01 -11.79
CA LYS A 121 -17.48 10.97 -11.94
C LYS A 121 -18.10 9.61 -11.59
N LEU A 122 -17.30 8.58 -11.56
CA LEU A 122 -17.75 7.22 -11.28
C LEU A 122 -17.32 6.82 -9.88
N TYR A 123 -18.29 6.46 -9.02
CA TYR A 123 -17.98 5.89 -7.72
C TYR A 123 -17.27 4.54 -7.89
N ALA A 124 -16.02 4.50 -7.51
CA ALA A 124 -15.18 3.30 -7.59
C ALA A 124 -14.11 3.32 -6.46
N PRO A 125 -14.48 2.89 -5.23
CA PRO A 125 -13.63 3.08 -4.04
C PRO A 125 -12.30 2.30 -4.09
N ARG A 126 -12.23 1.25 -4.92
CA ARG A 126 -10.98 0.49 -5.15
C ARG A 126 -10.20 0.97 -6.37
N ARG A 127 -10.65 2.03 -7.03
CA ARG A 127 -9.93 2.59 -8.18
C ARG A 127 -8.91 3.62 -7.72
N LEU A 128 -7.68 3.47 -8.21
CA LEU A 128 -6.58 4.39 -8.03
C LEU A 128 -6.28 5.04 -9.39
N VAL A 129 -6.37 6.37 -9.46
CA VAL A 129 -6.11 7.12 -10.69
C VAL A 129 -4.91 8.02 -10.49
N PHE A 130 -3.87 7.81 -11.27
CA PHE A 130 -2.64 8.61 -11.23
C PHE A 130 -2.42 9.32 -12.56
N GLY A 131 -2.38 10.64 -12.50
CA GLY A 131 -1.97 11.49 -13.63
C GLY A 131 -0.49 11.76 -13.56
N ILE A 132 0.26 11.34 -14.56
CA ILE A 132 1.71 11.51 -14.65
C ILE A 132 2.04 12.30 -15.91
N SER A 133 2.79 13.41 -15.77
CA SER A 133 3.20 14.22 -16.91
C SER A 133 3.93 13.37 -17.97
N ARG A 134 3.68 13.68 -19.24
CA ARG A 134 4.35 13.04 -20.38
C ARG A 134 5.87 13.21 -20.30
N THR A 135 6.34 14.31 -19.72
CA THR A 135 7.76 14.67 -19.58
C THR A 135 8.40 14.14 -18.30
N GLU A 136 7.62 13.55 -17.39
CA GLU A 136 8.14 13.01 -16.13
C GLU A 136 9.08 11.84 -16.37
N GLN A 137 10.23 11.88 -15.72
CA GLN A 137 11.29 10.89 -15.82
C GLN A 137 11.68 10.36 -14.44
N GLY A 138 12.38 9.23 -14.39
CA GLY A 138 12.85 8.65 -13.13
C GLY A 138 11.73 8.03 -12.30
N LEU A 139 10.65 7.57 -12.95
CA LEU A 139 9.55 6.91 -12.28
C LEU A 139 10.00 5.56 -11.70
N PRO A 140 9.51 5.18 -10.50
CA PRO A 140 9.89 3.93 -9.87
C PRO A 140 9.17 2.72 -10.47
N GLY A 141 9.79 1.54 -10.33
CA GLY A 141 9.21 0.26 -10.72
C GLY A 141 8.73 0.23 -12.17
N ALA A 142 7.70 -0.53 -12.43
CA ALA A 142 7.12 -0.66 -13.77
C ALA A 142 6.49 0.62 -14.33
N LEU A 143 6.36 1.69 -13.53
CA LEU A 143 5.90 2.98 -14.04
C LEU A 143 6.91 3.59 -15.04
N ALA A 144 8.19 3.28 -14.90
CA ALA A 144 9.24 3.73 -15.83
C ALA A 144 9.03 3.19 -17.25
N ASP A 145 8.48 1.98 -17.37
CA ASP A 145 8.27 1.30 -18.64
C ASP A 145 6.95 1.70 -19.34
N ARG A 146 6.06 2.37 -18.62
CA ARG A 146 4.76 2.82 -19.11
C ARG A 146 4.91 4.09 -19.94
N LYS A 147 5.28 3.94 -21.21
CA LYS A 147 5.42 5.06 -22.15
C LYS A 147 4.06 5.71 -22.45
N PRO A 148 4.03 7.05 -22.71
CA PRO A 148 2.82 7.68 -23.24
C PRO A 148 2.46 7.07 -24.59
N ALA A 149 1.17 6.98 -24.89
CA ALA A 149 0.74 6.57 -26.22
C ALA A 149 1.32 7.54 -27.26
N SER A 150 1.83 7.01 -28.38
CA SER A 150 2.19 7.84 -29.51
C SER A 150 0.93 8.51 -30.07
N ALA A 151 1.01 9.81 -30.25
CA ALA A 151 -0.05 10.59 -30.88
C ALA A 151 -0.22 10.18 -32.34
#